data_40f7272b6b7de1b94bddecc4238b5530
#
_entry.id   40f7272b6b7de1b94bddecc4238b5530
#
_cell.length_a   1.000
_cell.length_b   1.000
_cell.length_c   1.000
_cell.angle_alpha   90.00
_cell.angle_beta   90.00
_cell.angle_gamma   90.00
#
_symmetry.space_group_name_H-M   'P 1'
#
loop_
_entity.id
_entity.type
_entity.pdbx_description
1 polymer ?
#
loop_
_entity_poly.entity_id
_entity_poly.type
_entity_poly.pdbx_seq_one_letter_code
_entity_poly.pdbx_strand_id
1 'polypeptide(L)'
;MKPLKVLIPLSIVSLLYNIVILTSVTLNLDWVRSRAAGGQFKEFPIRVRFLDFLMAVFMVFLIGMLWNHREKPMDPKGPTVTRIVGYTFFLSMFFQLISRSADERWNAIPAAILAVTFIFLSRREQARNK
;
A
#
# COMPACT_ATOMS: atom_id res chain seq x y z
N MET A 1 -20.27 -3.26 -4.64
CA MET A 1 -20.27 -2.95 -3.19
C MET A 1 -20.22 -1.45 -2.95
N LYS A 2 -21.14 -0.92 -2.18
CA LYS A 2 -21.15 0.51 -1.83
C LYS A 2 -19.87 0.95 -1.09
N PRO A 3 -19.30 0.15 -0.14
CA PRO A 3 -18.07 0.57 0.54
C PRO A 3 -16.89 0.85 -0.40
N LEU A 4 -16.79 0.13 -1.52
CA LEU A 4 -15.68 0.33 -2.46
C LEU A 4 -15.71 1.69 -3.14
N LYS A 5 -16.88 2.32 -3.27
CA LYS A 5 -16.98 3.68 -3.84
C LYS A 5 -16.22 4.71 -3.00
N VAL A 6 -16.13 4.49 -1.69
CA VAL A 6 -15.38 5.34 -0.77
C VAL A 6 -13.95 4.81 -0.59
N LEU A 7 -13.80 3.50 -0.48
CA LEU A 7 -12.50 2.86 -0.20
C LEU A 7 -11.50 3.00 -1.34
N ILE A 8 -11.94 2.95 -2.59
CA ILE A 8 -11.02 3.07 -3.74
C ILE A 8 -10.36 4.46 -3.77
N PRO A 9 -11.10 5.58 -3.70
CA PRO A 9 -10.44 6.90 -3.62
C PRO A 9 -9.53 7.04 -2.40
N LEU A 10 -9.95 6.57 -1.23
CA LEU A 10 -9.11 6.60 -0.03
C LEU A 10 -7.84 5.77 -0.21
N SER A 11 -7.93 4.63 -0.88
CA SER A 11 -6.77 3.80 -1.17
C SER A 11 -5.81 4.46 -2.15
N ILE A 12 -6.33 5.16 -3.16
CA ILE A 12 -5.48 5.91 -4.09
C ILE A 12 -4.71 6.99 -3.34
N VAL A 13 -5.37 7.74 -2.44
CA VAL A 13 -4.69 8.72 -1.58
C VAL A 13 -3.65 8.05 -0.70
N SER A 14 -3.98 6.90 -0.11
CA SER A 14 -3.04 6.13 0.72
C SER A 14 -1.82 5.66 -0.07
N LEU A 15 -2.02 5.21 -1.31
CA LEU A 15 -0.91 4.81 -2.19
C LEU A 15 -0.05 6.01 -2.57
N LEU A 16 -0.65 7.16 -2.86
CA LEU A 16 0.10 8.40 -3.11
C LEU A 16 0.96 8.79 -1.90
N TYR A 17 0.40 8.68 -0.70
CA TYR A 17 1.13 8.92 0.53
C TYR A 17 2.35 7.98 0.65
N ASN A 18 2.15 6.70 0.40
CA ASN A 18 3.23 5.72 0.41
C ASN A 18 4.28 6.01 -0.65
N ILE A 19 3.87 6.42 -1.85
CA ILE A 19 4.80 6.79 -2.93
C ILE A 19 5.68 7.96 -2.50
N VAL A 20 5.11 8.96 -1.83
CA VAL A 20 5.89 10.11 -1.32
C VAL A 20 6.95 9.62 -0.33
N ILE A 21 6.57 8.76 0.62
CA ILE A 21 7.53 8.21 1.60
C ILE A 21 8.62 7.39 0.90
N LEU A 22 8.24 6.45 0.04
CA LEU A 22 9.18 5.55 -0.63
C LEU A 22 10.13 6.31 -1.54
N THR A 23 9.63 7.30 -2.28
CA THR A 23 10.46 8.17 -3.13
C THR A 23 11.42 9.00 -2.28
N SER A 24 10.95 9.50 -1.14
CA SER A 24 11.80 10.27 -0.22
C SER A 24 12.92 9.42 0.37
N VAL A 25 12.66 8.14 0.68
CA VAL A 25 13.70 7.18 1.10
C VAL A 25 14.69 6.97 -0.05
N THR A 26 14.20 6.76 -1.26
CA THR A 26 15.03 6.58 -2.46
C THR A 26 15.98 7.76 -2.67
N LEU A 27 15.49 8.99 -2.43
CA LEU A 27 16.29 10.21 -2.52
C LEU A 27 17.07 10.52 -1.25
N ASN A 28 16.94 9.68 -0.21
CA ASN A 28 17.62 9.82 1.09
C ASN A 28 17.34 11.17 1.76
N LEU A 29 16.09 11.60 1.75
CA LEU A 29 15.68 12.88 2.35
C LEU A 29 15.60 12.78 3.87
N ASP A 30 15.93 13.88 4.57
CA ASP A 30 16.02 13.89 6.03
C ASP A 30 14.67 13.67 6.71
N TRP A 31 13.61 14.26 6.18
CA TRP A 31 12.31 14.26 6.87
C TRP A 31 11.68 12.88 7.00
N VAL A 32 12.05 11.94 6.12
CA VAL A 32 11.44 10.61 6.08
C VAL A 32 12.15 9.62 7.01
N ARG A 33 13.31 9.96 7.55
CA ARG A 33 14.13 9.02 8.33
C ARG A 33 13.40 8.48 9.55
N SER A 34 12.59 9.29 10.22
CA SER A 34 11.79 8.85 11.36
C SER A 34 10.56 8.04 10.95
N ARG A 35 10.16 8.12 9.67
CA ARG A 35 8.92 7.52 9.16
C ARG A 35 9.13 6.22 8.40
N ALA A 36 10.36 5.73 8.32
CA ALA A 36 10.69 4.53 7.59
C ALA A 36 11.69 3.68 8.36
N ALA A 37 11.61 2.36 8.18
CA ALA A 37 12.51 1.37 8.77
C ALA A 37 12.69 1.53 10.30
N GLY A 38 11.63 1.93 11.01
CA GLY A 38 11.64 2.11 12.46
C GLY A 38 12.47 3.28 12.93
N GLY A 39 12.86 4.20 12.03
CA GLY A 39 13.71 5.36 12.38
C GLY A 39 15.16 5.00 12.67
N GLN A 40 15.59 3.78 12.33
CA GLN A 40 16.91 3.26 12.71
C GLN A 40 18.07 3.79 11.87
N PHE A 41 17.81 4.39 10.70
CA PHE A 41 18.86 4.82 9.78
C PHE A 41 19.08 6.34 9.85
N LYS A 42 20.33 6.77 10.03
CA LYS A 42 20.75 8.17 9.83
C LYS A 42 20.85 8.49 8.35
N GLU A 43 21.32 7.52 7.55
CA GLU A 43 21.32 7.55 6.09
C GLU A 43 20.84 6.20 5.60
N PHE A 44 19.99 6.22 4.58
CA PHE A 44 19.48 4.97 4.03
C PHE A 44 20.54 4.27 3.18
N PRO A 45 20.83 2.97 3.46
CA PRO A 45 21.73 2.19 2.61
C PRO A 45 21.21 2.10 1.17
N ILE A 46 22.12 1.96 0.21
CA ILE A 46 21.74 1.88 -1.21
C ILE A 46 20.75 0.75 -1.48
N ARG A 47 20.88 -0.36 -0.77
CA ARG A 47 19.95 -1.51 -0.92
C ARG A 47 18.54 -1.14 -0.51
N VAL A 48 18.37 -0.41 0.58
CA VAL A 48 17.06 0.06 1.05
C VAL A 48 16.48 1.06 0.06
N ARG A 49 17.28 1.99 -0.42
CA ARG A 49 16.86 3.01 -1.39
C ARG A 49 16.39 2.36 -2.71
N PHE A 50 17.14 1.37 -3.20
CA PHE A 50 16.78 0.65 -4.42
C PHE A 50 15.48 -0.14 -4.25
N LEU A 51 15.36 -0.86 -3.11
CA LEU A 51 14.15 -1.63 -2.81
C LEU A 51 12.93 -0.72 -2.72
N ASP A 52 13.05 0.42 -2.06
CA ASP A 52 11.94 1.37 -1.91
C ASP A 52 11.58 2.02 -3.24
N PHE A 53 12.54 2.21 -4.14
CA PHE A 53 12.24 2.63 -5.51
C PHE A 53 11.36 1.60 -6.24
N LEU A 54 11.70 0.32 -6.15
CA LEU A 54 10.91 -0.75 -6.75
C LEU A 54 9.51 -0.81 -6.13
N MET A 55 9.41 -0.63 -4.83
CA MET A 55 8.13 -0.60 -4.13
C MET A 55 7.28 0.60 -4.57
N ALA A 56 7.90 1.76 -4.79
CA ALA A 56 7.20 2.95 -5.30
C ALA A 56 6.61 2.67 -6.70
N VAL A 57 7.37 2.03 -7.58
CA VAL A 57 6.89 1.62 -8.90
C VAL A 57 5.70 0.66 -8.77
N PHE A 58 5.80 -0.30 -7.85
CA PHE A 58 4.69 -1.22 -7.57
C PHE A 58 3.44 -0.49 -7.08
N MET A 59 3.60 0.53 -6.23
CA MET A 59 2.47 1.33 -5.75
C MET A 59 1.79 2.09 -6.88
N VAL A 60 2.56 2.62 -7.84
CA VAL A 60 1.99 3.26 -9.04
C VAL A 60 1.16 2.25 -9.83
N PHE A 61 1.67 1.02 -10.00
CA PHE A 61 0.92 -0.06 -10.65
C PHE A 61 -0.40 -0.35 -9.93
N LEU A 62 -0.39 -0.38 -8.59
CA LEU A 62 -1.61 -0.60 -7.82
C LEU A 62 -2.64 0.51 -8.00
N ILE A 63 -2.20 1.78 -8.11
CA ILE A 63 -3.10 2.89 -8.41
C ILE A 63 -3.80 2.65 -9.75
N GLY A 64 -3.03 2.31 -10.78
CA GLY A 64 -3.57 2.02 -12.10
C GLY A 64 -4.57 0.87 -12.07
N MET A 65 -4.26 -0.18 -11.31
CA MET A 65 -5.14 -1.33 -11.16
C MET A 65 -6.46 -0.95 -10.47
N LEU A 66 -6.41 -0.20 -9.37
CA LEU A 66 -7.60 0.25 -8.66
C LEU A 66 -8.47 1.14 -9.54
N TRP A 67 -7.85 2.06 -10.26
CA TRP A 67 -8.56 2.95 -11.16
C TRP A 67 -9.25 2.19 -12.29
N ASN A 68 -8.53 1.24 -12.90
CA ASN A 68 -9.05 0.46 -14.02
C ASN A 68 -10.19 -0.46 -13.59
N HIS A 69 -10.07 -1.09 -12.42
CA HIS A 69 -11.05 -2.08 -11.95
C HIS A 69 -12.08 -1.51 -10.97
N ARG A 70 -12.17 -0.21 -10.83
CA ARG A 70 -13.24 0.37 -9.99
C ARG A 70 -14.63 0.00 -10.52
N GLU A 71 -14.77 -0.16 -11.82
CA GLU A 71 -16.02 -0.55 -12.47
C GLU A 71 -15.88 -1.77 -13.38
N LYS A 72 -14.69 -2.00 -13.96
CA LYS A 72 -14.44 -3.10 -14.88
C LYS A 72 -14.12 -4.39 -14.13
N PRO A 73 -14.62 -5.54 -14.65
CA PRO A 73 -14.28 -6.82 -14.04
C PRO A 73 -12.81 -7.17 -14.23
N MET A 74 -12.31 -8.05 -13.37
CA MET A 74 -10.95 -8.57 -13.43
C MET A 74 -10.92 -9.90 -14.14
N ASP A 75 -9.72 -10.29 -14.62
CA ASP A 75 -9.44 -11.65 -15.06
C ASP A 75 -9.70 -12.65 -13.93
N PRO A 76 -9.94 -13.95 -14.26
CA PRO A 76 -10.22 -14.97 -13.23
C PRO A 76 -9.16 -15.08 -12.13
N LYS A 77 -7.90 -14.73 -12.42
CA LYS A 77 -6.82 -14.72 -11.42
C LYS A 77 -6.79 -13.45 -10.56
N GLY A 78 -7.49 -12.40 -10.99
CA GLY A 78 -7.49 -11.11 -10.31
C GLY A 78 -7.91 -11.18 -8.85
N PRO A 79 -9.00 -11.87 -8.49
CA PRO A 79 -9.43 -11.97 -7.08
C PRO A 79 -8.37 -12.58 -6.18
N THR A 80 -7.63 -13.59 -6.64
CA THR A 80 -6.55 -14.20 -5.85
C THR A 80 -5.42 -13.22 -5.64
N VAL A 81 -5.00 -12.52 -6.70
CA VAL A 81 -3.92 -11.53 -6.62
C VAL A 81 -4.29 -10.39 -5.68
N THR A 82 -5.50 -9.83 -5.81
CA THR A 82 -5.95 -8.74 -4.94
C THR A 82 -6.06 -9.17 -3.48
N ARG A 83 -6.46 -10.41 -3.23
CA ARG A 83 -6.51 -10.95 -1.87
C ARG A 83 -5.12 -11.05 -1.26
N ILE A 84 -4.13 -11.52 -2.02
CA ILE A 84 -2.74 -11.59 -1.57
C ILE A 84 -2.21 -10.19 -1.25
N VAL A 85 -2.46 -9.21 -2.13
CA VAL A 85 -2.08 -7.82 -1.90
C VAL A 85 -2.74 -7.30 -0.62
N GLY A 86 -4.02 -7.58 -0.41
CA GLY A 86 -4.74 -7.17 0.80
C GLY A 86 -4.13 -7.74 2.08
N TYR A 87 -3.79 -9.02 2.09
CA TYR A 87 -3.14 -9.64 3.25
C TYR A 87 -1.72 -9.08 3.46
N THR A 88 -1.01 -8.75 2.40
CA THR A 88 0.31 -8.12 2.49
C THR A 88 0.21 -6.76 3.19
N PHE A 89 -0.77 -5.94 2.82
CA PHE A 89 -1.00 -4.66 3.49
C PHE A 89 -1.48 -4.84 4.94
N PHE A 90 -2.26 -5.87 5.22
CA PHE A 90 -2.66 -6.19 6.58
C PHE A 90 -1.44 -6.52 7.46
N LEU A 91 -0.52 -7.32 6.93
CA LEU A 91 0.74 -7.63 7.60
C LEU A 91 1.59 -6.37 7.78
N SER A 92 1.66 -5.53 6.74
CA SER A 92 2.35 -4.24 6.80
C SER A 92 1.77 -3.34 7.90
N MET A 93 0.43 -3.25 7.99
CA MET A 93 -0.24 -2.51 9.06
C MET A 93 0.23 -2.97 10.43
N PHE A 94 0.28 -4.28 10.65
CA PHE A 94 0.70 -4.86 11.92
C PHE A 94 2.14 -4.47 12.26
N PHE A 95 3.06 -4.58 11.29
CA PHE A 95 4.46 -4.18 11.49
C PHE A 95 4.59 -2.68 11.76
N GLN A 96 3.79 -1.84 11.12
CA GLN A 96 3.78 -0.40 11.37
C GLN A 96 3.32 -0.10 12.80
N LEU A 97 2.31 -0.80 13.29
CA LEU A 97 1.77 -0.58 14.65
C LEU A 97 2.80 -0.91 15.74
N ILE A 98 3.67 -1.89 15.50
CA ILE A 98 4.69 -2.29 16.48
C ILE A 98 6.02 -1.58 16.27
N SER A 99 6.10 -0.64 15.33
CA SER A 99 7.33 0.10 15.06
C SER A 99 7.78 0.90 16.26
N ARG A 100 9.09 1.01 16.45
CA ARG A 100 9.71 1.86 17.48
C ARG A 100 9.52 3.34 17.19
N SER A 101 9.35 3.72 15.92
CA SER A 101 9.12 5.10 15.53
C SER A 101 7.65 5.46 15.64
N ALA A 102 7.32 6.48 16.44
CA ALA A 102 5.96 7.00 16.56
C ALA A 102 5.44 7.53 15.22
N ASP A 103 6.31 8.17 14.44
CA ASP A 103 5.96 8.69 13.12
C ASP A 103 5.59 7.56 12.16
N GLU A 104 6.30 6.44 12.20
CA GLU A 104 6.02 5.29 11.34
C GLU A 104 4.72 4.59 11.73
N ARG A 105 4.34 4.59 13.02
CA ARG A 105 3.09 3.97 13.46
C ARG A 105 1.86 4.57 12.79
N TRP A 106 1.90 5.85 12.42
CA TRP A 106 0.82 6.49 11.67
C TRP A 106 0.63 5.88 10.28
N ASN A 107 1.66 5.26 9.71
CA ASN A 107 1.57 4.57 8.42
C ASN A 107 0.64 3.35 8.48
N ALA A 108 0.28 2.88 9.67
CA ALA A 108 -0.68 1.79 9.84
C ALA A 108 -2.08 2.18 9.31
N ILE A 109 -2.46 3.46 9.36
CA ILE A 109 -3.75 3.92 8.87
C ILE A 109 -3.89 3.72 7.35
N PRO A 110 -2.95 4.23 6.51
CA PRO A 110 -2.99 3.92 5.08
C PRO A 110 -2.93 2.42 4.77
N ALA A 111 -2.10 1.67 5.50
CA ALA A 111 -1.99 0.22 5.30
C ALA A 111 -3.30 -0.49 5.62
N ALA A 112 -4.01 -0.08 6.67
CA ALA A 112 -5.32 -0.63 7.01
C ALA A 112 -6.36 -0.36 5.92
N ILE A 113 -6.40 0.87 5.40
CA ILE A 113 -7.30 1.26 4.32
C ILE A 113 -7.05 0.38 3.09
N LEU A 114 -5.78 0.21 2.72
CA LEU A 114 -5.39 -0.59 1.56
C LEU A 114 -5.75 -2.06 1.76
N ALA A 115 -5.48 -2.62 2.95
CA ALA A 115 -5.80 -4.01 3.26
C ALA A 115 -7.31 -4.28 3.09
N VAL A 116 -8.15 -3.45 3.68
CA VAL A 116 -9.61 -3.59 3.61
C VAL A 116 -10.09 -3.45 2.16
N THR A 117 -9.57 -2.47 1.43
CA THR A 117 -9.97 -2.20 0.04
C THR A 117 -9.67 -3.39 -0.86
N PHE A 118 -8.45 -3.93 -0.80
CA PHE A 118 -8.06 -5.05 -1.66
C PHE A 118 -8.81 -6.34 -1.30
N ILE A 119 -9.09 -6.57 -0.02
CA ILE A 119 -9.89 -7.73 0.40
C ILE A 119 -11.33 -7.60 -0.09
N PHE A 120 -11.95 -6.43 0.06
CA PHE A 120 -13.31 -6.19 -0.43
C PHE A 120 -13.39 -6.28 -1.94
N LEU A 121 -12.40 -5.74 -2.65
CA LEU A 121 -12.32 -5.84 -4.11
C LEU A 121 -12.23 -7.30 -4.55
N SER A 122 -11.41 -8.10 -3.88
CA SER A 122 -11.30 -9.54 -4.13
C SER A 122 -12.64 -10.25 -3.95
N ARG A 123 -13.36 -9.94 -2.87
CA ARG A 123 -14.67 -10.55 -2.60
C ARG A 123 -15.70 -10.17 -3.67
N ARG A 124 -15.71 -8.90 -4.08
CA ARG A 124 -16.60 -8.44 -5.15
C ARG A 124 -16.36 -9.22 -6.45
N GLU A 125 -15.10 -9.37 -6.82
CA GLU A 125 -14.75 -10.07 -8.05
C GLU A 125 -15.01 -11.56 -7.97
N GLN A 126 -14.82 -12.18 -6.81
CA GLN A 126 -15.21 -13.58 -6.60
C GLN A 126 -16.72 -13.78 -6.78
N ALA A 127 -17.53 -12.86 -6.26
CA ALA A 127 -18.98 -12.92 -6.42
C ALA A 127 -19.41 -12.76 -7.87
N ARG A 128 -18.70 -11.93 -8.67
CA ARG A 128 -18.97 -11.77 -10.11
C ARG A 128 -18.63 -13.01 -10.91
N ASN A 129 -17.64 -13.78 -10.48
CA ASN A 129 -17.16 -14.97 -11.19
C ASN A 129 -17.99 -16.23 -10.90
N LYS A 130 -18.99 -16.14 -10.01
CA LYS A 130 -19.91 -17.25 -9.69
C LYS A 130 -21.15 -17.28 -10.62
#